data_608678f1e32dbe90618a5fb20921c1a6
#
_entry.id   608678f1e32dbe90618a5fb20921c1a6
#
_cell.length_a   1.000
_cell.length_b   1.000
_cell.length_c   1.000
_cell.angle_alpha   90.00
_cell.angle_beta   90.00
_cell.angle_gamma   90.00
#
_symmetry.space_group_name_H-M   'P 1'
#
loop_
_entity.id
_entity.type
_entity.pdbx_description
1 polymer ?
#
loop_
_entity_poly.entity_id
_entity_poly.type
_entity_poly.pdbx_seq_one_letter_code
_entity_poly.pdbx_strand_id
1 'polypeptide(L)'
;MSFDLYFLRLRFLLYLVALIAPTAGASDINEANTSWILTSTALVLMMTIPGLSLFYGGLVRSKNVLSVLVQCFSVCCLASLLWLIIGYSLAFGDGGSSNWFIGNFDNFLMNKITEDSLSGDIPESVFAMFQMTFAIITPALIVGAFAERMRFSAMMLFSGLWLITVYAPVTHWVWGGGW
;
A
#
# COMPACT_ATOMS: atom_id res chain seq x y z
N MET A 1 -62.28 0.92 1.40
CA MET A 1 -61.79 -0.02 2.43
C MET A 1 -60.76 -1.01 1.88
N SER A 2 -60.18 -0.81 0.70
CA SER A 2 -59.15 -1.71 0.11
C SER A 2 -57.76 -1.08 -0.02
N PHE A 3 -57.63 0.23 0.10
CA PHE A 3 -56.32 0.95 -0.08
C PHE A 3 -55.43 0.80 1.15
N ASP A 4 -55.97 0.78 2.36
CA ASP A 4 -55.22 0.67 3.60
C ASP A 4 -54.57 -0.71 3.79
N LEU A 5 -55.22 -1.76 3.28
CA LEU A 5 -54.68 -3.14 3.39
C LEU A 5 -53.45 -3.35 2.50
N TYR A 6 -53.37 -2.69 1.36
CA TYR A 6 -52.22 -2.73 0.47
C TYR A 6 -51.00 -2.01 1.08
N PHE A 7 -51.24 -0.84 1.70
CA PHE A 7 -50.19 -0.10 2.41
C PHE A 7 -49.63 -0.85 3.62
N LEU A 8 -50.54 -1.54 4.36
CA LEU A 8 -50.13 -2.36 5.51
C LEU A 8 -49.30 -3.58 5.06
N ARG A 9 -49.71 -4.25 3.98
CA ARG A 9 -48.97 -5.38 3.40
C ARG A 9 -47.62 -4.95 2.83
N LEU A 10 -47.56 -3.79 2.17
CA LEU A 10 -46.30 -3.25 1.63
C LEU A 10 -45.33 -2.88 2.75
N ARG A 11 -45.81 -2.24 3.83
CA ARG A 11 -44.99 -1.96 5.01
C ARG A 11 -44.50 -3.24 5.68
N PHE A 12 -45.35 -4.24 5.81
CA PHE A 12 -44.97 -5.52 6.39
C PHE A 12 -43.92 -6.24 5.54
N LEU A 13 -44.02 -6.19 4.22
CA LEU A 13 -43.02 -6.73 3.28
C LEU A 13 -41.71 -5.98 3.38
N LEU A 14 -41.72 -4.65 3.51
CA LEU A 14 -40.52 -3.82 3.71
C LEU A 14 -39.83 -4.13 5.05
N TYR A 15 -40.60 -4.35 6.13
CA TYR A 15 -40.05 -4.80 7.42
C TYR A 15 -39.47 -6.22 7.34
N LEU A 16 -40.10 -7.12 6.59
CA LEU A 16 -39.62 -8.48 6.38
C LEU A 16 -38.30 -8.49 5.54
N VAL A 17 -38.23 -7.64 4.52
CA VAL A 17 -36.99 -7.44 3.71
C VAL A 17 -35.91 -6.80 4.55
N ALA A 18 -36.22 -5.83 5.42
CA ALA A 18 -35.26 -5.22 6.33
C ALA A 18 -34.76 -6.19 7.42
N LEU A 19 -35.57 -7.18 7.81
CA LEU A 19 -35.19 -8.24 8.76
C LEU A 19 -34.33 -9.33 8.12
N ILE A 20 -34.42 -9.49 6.78
CA ILE A 20 -33.63 -10.46 6.00
C ILE A 20 -32.37 -9.77 5.39
N ALA A 21 -32.36 -8.43 5.36
CA ALA A 21 -31.13 -7.73 5.00
C ALA A 21 -30.02 -8.19 5.98
N PRO A 22 -28.91 -8.76 5.48
CA PRO A 22 -27.82 -9.07 6.36
C PRO A 22 -27.48 -7.77 7.09
N THR A 23 -27.56 -7.79 8.42
CA THR A 23 -26.93 -6.74 9.22
C THR A 23 -25.53 -6.63 8.66
N ALA A 24 -25.14 -5.45 8.19
CA ALA A 24 -23.74 -5.16 7.92
C ALA A 24 -23.03 -5.31 9.28
N GLY A 25 -22.73 -6.56 9.62
CA GLY A 25 -21.94 -6.91 10.78
C GLY A 25 -20.57 -6.24 10.59
N ALA A 26 -19.93 -5.90 11.67
CA ALA A 26 -18.52 -5.57 11.67
C ALA A 26 -17.84 -6.54 10.71
N SER A 27 -17.09 -6.02 9.74
CA SER A 27 -16.47 -6.85 8.70
C SER A 27 -15.56 -7.85 9.41
N ASP A 28 -16.01 -9.09 9.49
CA ASP A 28 -15.18 -10.17 10.03
C ASP A 28 -13.95 -10.32 9.14
N ILE A 29 -12.81 -10.51 9.77
CA ILE A 29 -11.55 -10.73 9.06
C ILE A 29 -11.72 -11.95 8.16
N ASN A 30 -11.45 -11.77 6.87
CA ASN A 30 -11.43 -12.87 5.92
C ASN A 30 -10.06 -13.55 5.96
N GLU A 31 -9.99 -14.71 6.60
CA GLU A 31 -8.74 -15.46 6.77
C GLU A 31 -8.13 -15.89 5.43
N ALA A 32 -8.94 -16.22 4.43
CA ALA A 32 -8.46 -16.62 3.11
C ALA A 32 -7.80 -15.45 2.38
N ASN A 33 -8.45 -14.27 2.36
CA ASN A 33 -7.90 -13.07 1.76
C ASN A 33 -6.64 -12.60 2.51
N THR A 34 -6.65 -12.65 3.84
CA THR A 34 -5.49 -12.32 4.67
C THR A 34 -4.30 -13.22 4.35
N SER A 35 -4.51 -14.54 4.29
CA SER A 35 -3.47 -15.52 3.95
C SER A 35 -2.92 -15.30 2.54
N TRP A 36 -3.80 -14.97 1.58
CA TRP A 36 -3.39 -14.67 0.21
C TRP A 36 -2.52 -13.41 0.13
N ILE A 37 -2.91 -12.34 0.81
CA ILE A 37 -2.12 -11.09 0.82
C ILE A 37 -0.79 -11.26 1.54
N LEU A 38 -0.71 -12.03 2.64
CA LEU A 38 0.55 -12.35 3.30
C LEU A 38 1.51 -13.12 2.37
N THR A 39 1.00 -14.13 1.66
CA THR A 39 1.78 -14.86 0.66
C THR A 39 2.25 -13.95 -0.47
N SER A 40 1.35 -13.12 -0.99
CA SER A 40 1.67 -12.14 -2.03
C SER A 40 2.73 -11.14 -1.58
N THR A 41 2.69 -10.67 -0.34
CA THR A 41 3.70 -9.78 0.26
C THR A 41 5.09 -10.43 0.22
N ALA A 42 5.20 -11.68 0.62
CA ALA A 42 6.47 -12.42 0.57
C ALA A 42 6.99 -12.58 -0.87
N LEU A 43 6.09 -12.88 -1.83
CA LEU A 43 6.45 -13.02 -3.24
C LEU A 43 6.91 -11.69 -3.86
N VAL A 44 6.27 -10.56 -3.55
CA VAL A 44 6.69 -9.25 -4.06
C VAL A 44 8.04 -8.82 -3.46
N LEU A 45 8.30 -9.11 -2.18
CA LEU A 45 9.63 -8.89 -1.60
C LEU A 45 10.69 -9.75 -2.28
N MET A 46 10.38 -11.01 -2.61
CA MET A 46 11.26 -11.89 -3.36
C MET A 46 11.52 -11.36 -4.78
N MET A 47 10.55 -10.71 -5.41
CA MET A 47 10.75 -10.05 -6.70
C MET A 47 11.80 -8.93 -6.62
N THR A 48 11.86 -8.20 -5.52
CA THR A 48 12.77 -7.05 -5.37
C THR A 48 14.17 -7.49 -4.92
N ILE A 49 14.27 -8.18 -3.78
CA ILE A 49 15.56 -8.44 -3.15
C ILE A 49 16.39 -9.43 -3.97
N PRO A 50 15.98 -10.69 -4.22
CA PRO A 50 16.74 -11.55 -5.11
C PRO A 50 16.44 -11.30 -6.59
N GLY A 51 15.17 -11.14 -6.98
CA GLY A 51 14.79 -11.07 -8.39
C GLY A 51 15.40 -9.88 -9.13
N LEU A 52 15.01 -8.67 -8.74
CA LEU A 52 15.45 -7.45 -9.42
C LEU A 52 16.94 -7.18 -9.23
N SER A 53 17.47 -7.44 -8.04
CA SER A 53 18.90 -7.23 -7.76
C SER A 53 19.79 -8.14 -8.59
N LEU A 54 19.44 -9.41 -8.76
CA LEU A 54 20.17 -10.34 -9.63
C LEU A 54 19.99 -9.99 -11.11
N PHE A 55 18.80 -9.57 -11.51
CA PHE A 55 18.54 -9.10 -12.88
C PHE A 55 19.48 -7.95 -13.26
N TYR A 56 19.53 -6.88 -12.46
CA TYR A 56 20.45 -5.77 -12.72
C TYR A 56 21.91 -6.15 -12.50
N GLY A 57 22.21 -7.01 -11.52
CA GLY A 57 23.53 -7.57 -11.32
C GLY A 57 24.07 -8.28 -12.57
N GLY A 58 23.20 -8.98 -13.31
CA GLY A 58 23.54 -9.63 -14.57
C GLY A 58 23.78 -8.69 -15.75
N LEU A 59 23.29 -7.44 -15.67
CA LEU A 59 23.43 -6.44 -16.77
C LEU A 59 24.66 -5.54 -16.59
N VAL A 60 25.30 -5.54 -15.45
CA VAL A 60 26.49 -4.71 -15.17
C VAL A 60 27.78 -5.51 -15.30
N ARG A 61 28.91 -4.79 -15.34
CA ARG A 61 30.23 -5.45 -15.35
C ARG A 61 30.42 -6.28 -14.09
N SER A 62 31.10 -7.43 -14.19
CA SER A 62 31.28 -8.37 -13.07
C SER A 62 31.83 -7.72 -11.79
N LYS A 63 32.73 -6.73 -11.91
CA LYS A 63 33.27 -5.97 -10.76
C LYS A 63 32.23 -5.08 -10.05
N ASN A 64 31.11 -4.79 -10.67
CA ASN A 64 30.06 -3.89 -10.16
C ASN A 64 28.81 -4.64 -9.68
N VAL A 65 28.75 -5.96 -9.83
CA VAL A 65 27.62 -6.80 -9.41
C VAL A 65 27.28 -6.57 -7.95
N LEU A 66 28.28 -6.67 -7.06
CA LEU A 66 28.07 -6.47 -5.62
C LEU A 66 27.57 -5.06 -5.31
N SER A 67 28.05 -4.04 -6.01
CA SER A 67 27.59 -2.66 -5.85
C SER A 67 26.09 -2.52 -6.15
N VAL A 68 25.61 -3.14 -7.22
CA VAL A 68 24.19 -3.12 -7.61
C VAL A 68 23.33 -3.89 -6.60
N LEU A 69 23.78 -5.04 -6.14
CA LEU A 69 23.08 -5.82 -5.09
C LEU A 69 22.92 -4.97 -3.81
N VAL A 70 24.01 -4.31 -3.38
CA VAL A 70 23.98 -3.44 -2.19
C VAL A 70 23.05 -2.24 -2.42
N GLN A 71 23.05 -1.64 -3.62
CA GLN A 71 22.13 -0.54 -3.96
C GLN A 71 20.66 -0.96 -3.86
N CYS A 72 20.27 -2.09 -4.45
CA CYS A 72 18.90 -2.60 -4.38
C CYS A 72 18.49 -2.89 -2.93
N PHE A 73 19.36 -3.52 -2.14
CA PHE A 73 19.09 -3.80 -0.74
C PHE A 73 18.97 -2.52 0.09
N SER A 74 19.83 -1.54 -0.14
CA SER A 74 19.79 -0.25 0.56
C SER A 74 18.53 0.55 0.23
N VAL A 75 18.08 0.53 -1.03
CA VAL A 75 16.79 1.13 -1.43
C VAL A 75 15.64 0.43 -0.72
N CYS A 76 15.67 -0.90 -0.60
CA CYS A 76 14.67 -1.65 0.16
C CYS A 76 14.61 -1.16 1.61
N CYS A 77 15.74 -1.07 2.31
CA CYS A 77 15.80 -0.59 3.69
C CYS A 77 15.30 0.85 3.82
N LEU A 78 15.75 1.75 2.95
CA LEU A 78 15.34 3.15 2.96
C LEU A 78 13.85 3.30 2.73
N ALA A 79 13.32 2.63 1.71
CA ALA A 79 11.90 2.70 1.35
C ALA A 79 11.01 2.13 2.47
N SER A 80 11.41 1.02 3.11
CA SER A 80 10.68 0.46 4.25
C SER A 80 10.62 1.43 5.42
N LEU A 81 11.74 2.08 5.77
CA LEU A 81 11.77 3.06 6.85
C LEU A 81 10.92 4.29 6.52
N LEU A 82 11.06 4.84 5.32
CA LEU A 82 10.28 6.01 4.90
C LEU A 82 8.79 5.69 4.81
N TRP A 83 8.43 4.47 4.37
CA TRP A 83 7.04 4.02 4.34
C TRP A 83 6.44 3.94 5.72
N LEU A 84 7.14 3.33 6.68
CA LEU A 84 6.72 3.24 8.06
C LEU A 84 6.56 4.63 8.71
N ILE A 85 7.51 5.54 8.47
CA ILE A 85 7.52 6.85 9.13
C ILE A 85 6.43 7.74 8.58
N ILE A 86 6.36 7.94 7.25
CA ILE A 86 5.47 8.93 6.62
C ILE A 86 4.78 8.43 5.35
N GLY A 87 5.37 7.49 4.61
CA GLY A 87 4.92 7.11 3.28
C GLY A 87 3.49 6.57 3.28
N TYR A 88 3.16 5.69 4.23
CA TYR A 88 1.81 5.15 4.38
C TYR A 88 0.79 6.24 4.68
N SER A 89 1.12 7.17 5.58
CA SER A 89 0.25 8.28 5.94
C SER A 89 -0.03 9.21 4.76
N LEU A 90 0.99 9.53 3.96
CA LEU A 90 0.85 10.38 2.77
C LEU A 90 0.08 9.69 1.63
N ALA A 91 0.20 8.36 1.51
CA ALA A 91 -0.45 7.60 0.45
C ALA A 91 -1.91 7.25 0.77
N PHE A 92 -2.23 6.90 2.02
CA PHE A 92 -3.54 6.37 2.42
C PHE A 92 -4.25 7.19 3.50
N GLY A 93 -3.64 8.26 4.02
CA GLY A 93 -4.27 9.18 4.95
C GLY A 93 -5.27 10.12 4.25
N ASP A 94 -6.27 10.58 5.00
CA ASP A 94 -7.21 11.61 4.53
C ASP A 94 -6.56 13.00 4.59
N GLY A 95 -6.29 13.59 3.44
CA GLY A 95 -5.65 14.90 3.31
C GLY A 95 -6.55 16.10 3.61
N GLY A 96 -7.81 15.89 4.00
CA GLY A 96 -8.77 16.99 4.23
C GLY A 96 -8.91 17.89 3.00
N SER A 97 -8.58 19.17 3.13
CA SER A 97 -8.63 20.13 2.00
C SER A 97 -7.63 19.84 0.88
N SER A 98 -6.55 19.11 1.17
CA SER A 98 -5.51 18.72 0.21
C SER A 98 -5.64 17.27 -0.26
N ASN A 99 -6.72 16.57 0.10
CA ASN A 99 -6.93 15.15 -0.21
C ASN A 99 -6.90 14.85 -1.71
N TRP A 100 -7.23 15.81 -2.55
CA TRP A 100 -7.13 15.68 -4.00
C TRP A 100 -5.70 15.46 -4.50
N PHE A 101 -4.69 15.82 -3.70
CA PHE A 101 -3.28 15.73 -4.09
C PHE A 101 -2.47 14.75 -3.25
N ILE A 102 -2.62 14.77 -1.91
CA ILE A 102 -1.82 13.97 -0.99
C ILE A 102 -2.58 13.79 0.34
N GLY A 103 -2.32 12.66 1.02
CA GLY A 103 -2.78 12.43 2.38
C GLY A 103 -2.12 13.37 3.40
N ASN A 104 -2.47 13.21 4.65
CA ASN A 104 -1.95 13.98 5.77
C ASN A 104 -0.88 13.21 6.57
N PHE A 105 -0.44 13.79 7.70
CA PHE A 105 0.52 13.18 8.63
C PHE A 105 -0.16 12.52 9.85
N ASP A 106 -1.47 12.36 9.84
CA ASP A 106 -2.22 11.87 10.98
C ASP A 106 -1.88 10.43 11.37
N ASN A 107 -1.39 9.64 10.42
CA ASN A 107 -0.96 8.26 10.63
C ASN A 107 0.59 8.15 10.62
N PHE A 108 1.26 9.18 11.15
CA PHE A 108 2.73 9.19 11.31
C PHE A 108 3.17 8.00 12.17
N LEU A 109 4.21 7.27 11.71
CA LEU A 109 4.69 6.02 12.30
C LEU A 109 3.60 4.93 12.41
N MET A 110 2.58 4.99 11.56
CA MET A 110 1.43 4.06 11.58
C MET A 110 0.69 4.02 12.92
N ASN A 111 0.69 5.14 13.66
CA ASN A 111 0.17 5.20 15.03
C ASN A 111 -1.35 5.02 15.15
N LYS A 112 -2.10 5.12 14.05
CA LYS A 112 -3.54 4.87 14.02
C LYS A 112 -3.90 3.44 13.65
N ILE A 113 -2.94 2.63 13.22
CA ILE A 113 -3.16 1.21 12.94
C ILE A 113 -3.21 0.46 14.26
N THR A 114 -4.38 -0.06 14.60
CA THR A 114 -4.63 -0.88 15.79
C THR A 114 -4.84 -2.33 15.39
N GLU A 115 -4.95 -3.22 16.39
CA GLU A 115 -5.24 -4.65 16.13
C GLU A 115 -6.59 -4.85 15.46
N ASP A 116 -7.56 -3.95 15.70
CA ASP A 116 -8.92 -4.01 15.16
C ASP A 116 -9.07 -3.22 13.84
N SER A 117 -8.03 -2.51 13.38
CA SER A 117 -8.09 -1.73 12.13
C SER A 117 -8.17 -2.64 10.93
N LEU A 118 -9.17 -2.40 10.07
CA LEU A 118 -9.39 -3.17 8.84
C LEU A 118 -9.26 -2.27 7.61
N SER A 119 -8.70 -2.85 6.55
CA SER A 119 -8.74 -2.32 5.19
C SER A 119 -9.55 -3.28 4.32
N GLY A 120 -10.82 -2.93 4.09
CA GLY A 120 -11.78 -3.87 3.52
C GLY A 120 -12.07 -5.03 4.49
N ASP A 121 -11.72 -6.24 4.10
CA ASP A 121 -11.93 -7.48 4.87
C ASP A 121 -10.62 -8.10 5.39
N ILE A 122 -9.51 -7.36 5.33
CA ILE A 122 -8.20 -7.79 5.84
C ILE A 122 -7.68 -6.81 6.90
N PRO A 123 -6.80 -7.26 7.83
CA PRO A 123 -6.16 -6.36 8.79
C PRO A 123 -5.40 -5.23 8.07
N GLU A 124 -5.56 -4.00 8.54
CA GLU A 124 -4.89 -2.82 7.95
C GLU A 124 -3.37 -2.94 8.01
N SER A 125 -2.83 -3.58 9.03
CA SER A 125 -1.40 -3.85 9.14
C SER A 125 -0.88 -4.73 7.99
N VAL A 126 -1.65 -5.75 7.59
CA VAL A 126 -1.33 -6.63 6.46
C VAL A 126 -1.40 -5.86 5.14
N PHE A 127 -2.43 -5.03 4.97
CA PHE A 127 -2.56 -4.13 3.83
C PHE A 127 -1.38 -3.16 3.73
N ALA A 128 -1.02 -2.49 4.83
CA ALA A 128 0.09 -1.55 4.88
C ALA A 128 1.44 -2.19 4.54
N MET A 129 1.68 -3.42 5.02
CA MET A 129 2.87 -4.21 4.69
C MET A 129 2.90 -4.63 3.22
N PHE A 130 1.77 -5.03 2.66
CA PHE A 130 1.65 -5.36 1.24
C PHE A 130 1.97 -4.13 0.37
N GLN A 131 1.37 -2.99 0.67
CA GLN A 131 1.63 -1.74 -0.04
C GLN A 131 3.09 -1.25 0.10
N MET A 132 3.73 -1.50 1.24
CA MET A 132 5.16 -1.22 1.44
C MET A 132 6.03 -1.93 0.41
N THR A 133 5.68 -3.15 0.00
CA THR A 133 6.47 -3.89 -0.99
C THR A 133 6.51 -3.21 -2.35
N PHE A 134 5.44 -2.50 -2.73
CA PHE A 134 5.40 -1.69 -3.94
C PHE A 134 6.18 -0.37 -3.78
N ALA A 135 6.13 0.25 -2.61
CA ALA A 135 6.97 1.39 -2.29
C ALA A 135 8.47 1.04 -2.33
N ILE A 136 8.83 -0.22 -2.08
CA ILE A 136 10.20 -0.74 -2.18
C ILE A 136 10.60 -1.00 -3.64
N ILE A 137 9.78 -1.76 -4.38
CA ILE A 137 10.17 -2.19 -5.72
C ILE A 137 10.22 -1.03 -6.72
N THR A 138 9.34 -0.03 -6.58
CA THR A 138 9.23 1.04 -7.56
C THR A 138 10.49 1.89 -7.68
N PRO A 139 11.10 2.44 -6.62
CA PRO A 139 12.40 3.10 -6.72
C PRO A 139 13.54 2.12 -7.05
N ALA A 140 13.44 0.85 -6.66
CA ALA A 140 14.42 -0.16 -7.02
C ALA A 140 14.47 -0.42 -8.54
N LEU A 141 13.35 -0.28 -9.26
CA LEU A 141 13.32 -0.37 -10.73
C LEU A 141 14.14 0.74 -11.40
N ILE A 142 14.32 1.89 -10.76
CA ILE A 142 15.11 2.99 -11.32
C ILE A 142 16.61 2.73 -11.19
N VAL A 143 17.04 1.82 -10.28
CA VAL A 143 18.48 1.51 -10.05
C VAL A 143 19.19 1.17 -11.35
N GLY A 144 18.56 0.46 -12.28
CA GLY A 144 19.13 0.14 -13.59
C GLY A 144 19.51 1.35 -14.45
N ALA A 145 18.83 2.48 -14.28
CA ALA A 145 19.11 3.69 -15.07
C ALA A 145 20.40 4.40 -14.62
N PHE A 146 20.77 4.30 -13.36
CA PHE A 146 21.95 4.98 -12.78
C PHE A 146 23.02 4.03 -12.25
N ALA A 147 22.83 2.72 -12.40
CA ALA A 147 23.87 1.74 -12.09
C ALA A 147 25.18 2.10 -12.83
N GLU A 148 26.33 2.03 -12.14
CA GLU A 148 27.67 2.42 -12.62
C GLU A 148 27.87 3.93 -12.90
N ARG A 149 26.84 4.78 -12.77
CA ARG A 149 26.90 6.20 -13.18
C ARG A 149 26.71 7.18 -12.03
N MET A 150 26.00 6.77 -10.97
CA MET A 150 25.67 7.64 -9.84
C MET A 150 26.39 7.19 -8.56
N ARG A 151 26.80 8.15 -7.74
CA ARG A 151 27.34 7.85 -6.41
C ARG A 151 26.26 7.28 -5.50
N PHE A 152 26.63 6.36 -4.63
CA PHE A 152 25.71 5.69 -3.71
C PHE A 152 24.86 6.67 -2.88
N SER A 153 25.49 7.71 -2.28
CA SER A 153 24.77 8.71 -1.48
C SER A 153 23.76 9.52 -2.30
N ALA A 154 24.08 9.87 -3.53
CA ALA A 154 23.19 10.59 -4.43
C ALA A 154 21.99 9.72 -4.82
N MET A 155 22.20 8.42 -5.08
CA MET A 155 21.16 7.46 -5.36
C MET A 155 20.21 7.29 -4.17
N MET A 156 20.75 7.18 -2.95
CA MET A 156 19.93 7.08 -1.73
C MET A 156 19.08 8.33 -1.51
N LEU A 157 19.67 9.52 -1.64
CA LEU A 157 18.94 10.78 -1.53
C LEU A 157 17.85 10.90 -2.60
N PHE A 158 18.19 10.60 -3.85
CA PHE A 158 17.23 10.62 -4.96
C PHE A 158 16.06 9.67 -4.69
N SER A 159 16.34 8.41 -4.34
CA SER A 159 15.30 7.40 -4.10
C SER A 159 14.38 7.78 -2.96
N GLY A 160 14.92 8.34 -1.86
CA GLY A 160 14.12 8.79 -0.72
C GLY A 160 13.24 9.99 -1.07
N LEU A 161 13.79 11.01 -1.72
CA LEU A 161 13.02 12.18 -2.16
C LEU A 161 11.96 11.78 -3.19
N TRP A 162 12.32 10.95 -4.16
CA TRP A 162 11.40 10.48 -5.20
C TRP A 162 10.23 9.69 -4.61
N LEU A 163 10.48 8.84 -3.60
CA LEU A 163 9.43 8.09 -2.93
C LEU A 163 8.40 9.02 -2.27
N ILE A 164 8.87 10.08 -1.59
CA ILE A 164 7.99 11.02 -0.88
C ILE A 164 7.27 11.96 -1.85
N THR A 165 7.98 12.51 -2.85
CA THR A 165 7.45 13.59 -3.70
C THR A 165 6.72 13.09 -4.93
N VAL A 166 6.99 11.87 -5.38
CA VAL A 166 6.39 11.29 -6.59
C VAL A 166 5.56 10.06 -6.26
N TYR A 167 6.16 9.05 -5.63
CA TYR A 167 5.47 7.79 -5.40
C TYR A 167 4.26 7.95 -4.47
N ALA A 168 4.42 8.60 -3.31
CA ALA A 168 3.34 8.76 -2.35
C ALA A 168 2.14 9.54 -2.92
N PRO A 169 2.30 10.71 -3.59
CA PRO A 169 1.19 11.38 -4.25
C PRO A 169 0.51 10.54 -5.34
N VAL A 170 1.29 9.89 -6.21
CA VAL A 170 0.71 9.03 -7.27
C VAL A 170 -0.07 7.86 -6.68
N THR A 171 0.44 7.24 -5.63
CA THR A 171 -0.26 6.17 -4.91
C THR A 171 -1.57 6.69 -4.28
N HIS A 172 -1.53 7.89 -3.71
CA HIS A 172 -2.72 8.55 -3.16
C HIS A 172 -3.79 8.81 -4.23
N TRP A 173 -3.41 9.28 -5.40
CA TRP A 173 -4.35 9.53 -6.51
C TRP A 173 -5.03 8.25 -6.99
N VAL A 174 -4.27 7.16 -7.09
CA VAL A 174 -4.77 5.90 -7.68
C VAL A 174 -5.53 5.05 -6.67
N TRP A 175 -5.06 4.99 -5.42
CA TRP A 175 -5.56 4.06 -4.40
C TRP A 175 -5.93 4.71 -3.07
N GLY A 176 -5.45 5.90 -2.78
CA GLY A 176 -5.65 6.58 -1.48
C GLY A 176 -6.92 7.44 -1.42
N GLY A 177 -7.72 7.49 -2.48
CA GLY A 177 -8.93 8.32 -2.52
C GLY A 177 -8.69 9.79 -2.89
N GLY A 178 -7.56 10.09 -3.54
CA GLY A 178 -7.24 11.40 -4.11
C GLY A 178 -8.00 11.69 -5.41
N TRP A 179 -7.34 12.39 -6.32
CA TRP A 179 -7.88 12.88 -7.61
C TRP A 179 -8.34 11.79 -8.58
#